data_de943918bb8a5e0b5316192f1791e632
#
_entry.id   de943918bb8a5e0b5316192f1791e632
#
_cell.length_a   1.000
_cell.length_b   1.000
_cell.length_c   1.000
_cell.angle_alpha   90.00
_cell.angle_beta   90.00
_cell.angle_gamma   90.00
#
_symmetry.space_group_name_H-M   'P 1'
#
loop_
_entity.id
_entity.type
_entity.pdbx_description
1 polymer ?
#
loop_
_entity_poly.entity_id
_entity_poly.type
_entity_poly.pdbx_seq_one_letter_code
_entity_poly.pdbx_strand_id
1 'polypeptide(L)'
;MFADMVSMRTVNALVKRRLPTAYPYILAVLSVALAFAIRLALEGLLSDNAPFIIFIPPILLVAAVGGLKPTLLALVLSSLAAASIIGHAGMSALVPLSIFAFVGIAIGVVGEMLQSVRRVIRTAEATLASREAHLRSILDTVLDATVVSTRDGTIVSFNAAAVRQFGYSEDEVVGQNLRILMPEPYRREHDGYIERYLHTGEKR
;
A
#
# COMPACT_ATOMS: atom_id res chain seq x y z
N MET A 1 -19.96 9.71 -15.09
CA MET A 1 -20.23 8.84 -13.94
C MET A 1 -20.01 7.34 -14.24
N PHE A 2 -20.49 6.74 -15.37
CA PHE A 2 -20.21 5.33 -15.72
C PHE A 2 -18.80 5.07 -16.26
N ALA A 3 -18.18 6.01 -16.94
CA ALA A 3 -16.82 5.87 -17.51
C ALA A 3 -15.71 5.81 -16.45
N ASP A 4 -15.84 6.55 -15.33
CA ASP A 4 -14.85 6.57 -14.25
C ASP A 4 -14.87 5.30 -13.40
N MET A 5 -16.04 4.66 -13.26
CA MET A 5 -16.18 3.42 -12.50
C MET A 5 -15.56 2.21 -13.24
N VAL A 6 -15.58 2.21 -14.56
CA VAL A 6 -14.93 1.18 -15.40
C VAL A 6 -13.42 1.35 -15.39
N SER A 7 -12.90 2.59 -15.37
CA SER A 7 -11.48 2.90 -15.29
C SER A 7 -10.86 2.43 -13.96
N MET A 8 -11.51 2.67 -12.82
CA MET A 8 -10.99 2.22 -11.51
C MET A 8 -10.98 0.69 -11.36
N ARG A 9 -11.97 -0.03 -11.91
CA ARG A 9 -11.99 -1.50 -11.88
C ARG A 9 -10.90 -2.13 -12.74
N THR A 10 -10.61 -1.56 -13.90
CA THR A 10 -9.51 -2.02 -14.80
C THR A 10 -8.13 -1.72 -14.22
N VAL A 11 -7.93 -0.56 -13.61
CA VAL A 11 -6.68 -0.21 -12.92
C VAL A 11 -6.44 -1.13 -11.72
N ASN A 12 -7.46 -1.39 -10.88
CA ASN A 12 -7.35 -2.33 -9.77
C ASN A 12 -7.13 -3.78 -10.20
N ALA A 13 -7.66 -4.22 -11.34
CA ALA A 13 -7.42 -5.55 -11.88
C ALA A 13 -5.97 -5.72 -12.42
N LEU A 14 -5.38 -4.66 -12.97
CA LEU A 14 -3.98 -4.65 -13.42
C LEU A 14 -3.00 -4.64 -12.25
N VAL A 15 -3.31 -3.90 -11.17
CA VAL A 15 -2.49 -3.85 -9.94
C VAL A 15 -2.57 -5.17 -9.14
N LYS A 16 -3.63 -5.96 -9.30
CA LYS A 16 -3.83 -7.26 -8.60
C LYS A 16 -3.12 -8.44 -9.27
N ARG A 17 -2.46 -8.29 -10.42
CA ARG A 17 -1.55 -9.30 -10.95
C ARG A 17 -0.39 -9.46 -9.96
N ARG A 18 -0.41 -10.51 -9.16
CA ARG A 18 0.75 -10.94 -8.39
C ARG A 18 1.87 -11.17 -9.38
N LEU A 19 2.81 -10.23 -9.44
CA LEU A 19 4.02 -10.41 -10.24
C LEU A 19 4.65 -11.75 -9.82
N PRO A 20 5.06 -12.59 -10.76
CA PRO A 20 5.65 -13.88 -10.43
C PRO A 20 6.85 -13.67 -9.50
N THR A 21 7.08 -14.60 -8.58
CA THR A 21 8.20 -14.54 -7.63
C THR A 21 9.57 -14.39 -8.32
N ALA A 22 9.65 -14.77 -9.59
CA ALA A 22 10.83 -14.59 -10.44
C ALA A 22 11.03 -13.14 -10.94
N TYR A 23 10.00 -12.28 -10.90
CA TYR A 23 10.07 -10.92 -11.47
C TYR A 23 11.24 -10.08 -10.94
N PRO A 24 11.51 -10.01 -9.61
CA PRO A 24 12.63 -9.23 -9.09
C PRO A 24 14.00 -9.76 -9.54
N TYR A 25 14.12 -11.06 -9.76
CA TYR A 25 15.35 -11.69 -10.26
C TYR A 25 15.57 -11.40 -11.74
N ILE A 26 14.52 -11.45 -12.55
CA ILE A 26 14.57 -11.07 -13.97
C ILE A 26 14.94 -9.59 -14.08
N LEU A 27 14.33 -8.74 -13.24
CA LEU A 27 14.66 -7.32 -13.19
C LEU A 27 16.12 -7.08 -12.81
N ALA A 28 16.67 -7.86 -11.88
CA ALA A 28 18.09 -7.79 -11.48
C ALA A 28 19.01 -8.08 -12.68
N VAL A 29 18.76 -9.15 -13.42
CA VAL A 29 19.57 -9.52 -14.58
C VAL A 29 19.47 -8.47 -15.67
N LEU A 30 18.26 -8.04 -16.04
CA LEU A 30 18.04 -7.09 -17.12
C LEU A 30 18.61 -5.70 -16.81
N SER A 31 18.43 -5.21 -15.57
CA SER A 31 18.92 -3.90 -15.17
C SER A 31 20.45 -3.85 -15.10
N VAL A 32 21.10 -4.92 -14.63
CA VAL A 32 22.55 -5.02 -14.62
C VAL A 32 23.12 -5.17 -16.04
N ALA A 33 22.48 -5.98 -16.90
CA ALA A 33 22.87 -6.10 -18.31
C ALA A 33 22.77 -4.77 -19.05
N LEU A 34 21.70 -4.00 -18.80
CA LEU A 34 21.52 -2.67 -19.36
C LEU A 34 22.61 -1.72 -18.88
N ALA A 35 22.91 -1.69 -17.58
CA ALA A 35 23.97 -0.87 -17.02
C ALA A 35 25.37 -1.23 -17.60
N PHE A 36 25.61 -2.52 -17.81
CA PHE A 36 26.82 -3.00 -18.46
C PHE A 36 26.93 -2.55 -19.90
N ALA A 37 25.85 -2.66 -20.69
CA ALA A 37 25.82 -2.16 -22.06
C ALA A 37 26.03 -0.65 -22.15
N ILE A 38 25.42 0.13 -21.24
CA ILE A 38 25.65 1.58 -21.14
C ILE A 38 27.11 1.87 -20.80
N ARG A 39 27.71 1.11 -19.89
CA ARG A 39 29.13 1.28 -19.52
C ARG A 39 30.07 1.04 -20.70
N LEU A 40 29.81 -0.01 -21.50
CA LEU A 40 30.59 -0.27 -22.73
C LEU A 40 30.43 0.86 -23.76
N ALA A 41 29.21 1.35 -23.96
CA ALA A 41 28.95 2.45 -24.90
C ALA A 41 29.64 3.77 -24.49
N LEU A 42 29.85 3.98 -23.19
CA LEU A 42 30.46 5.17 -22.63
C LEU A 42 31.96 4.99 -22.27
N GLU A 43 32.58 3.92 -22.72
CA GLU A 43 33.98 3.59 -22.40
C GLU A 43 34.96 4.72 -22.74
N GLY A 44 34.74 5.43 -23.86
CA GLY A 44 35.56 6.58 -24.24
C GLY A 44 35.33 7.87 -23.48
N LEU A 45 34.24 7.98 -22.73
CA LEU A 45 33.86 9.17 -21.96
C LEU A 45 34.08 9.04 -20.46
N LEU A 46 33.96 7.82 -19.93
CA LEU A 46 34.20 7.55 -18.50
C LEU A 46 35.63 7.11 -18.30
N SER A 47 36.37 7.91 -17.51
CA SER A 47 37.72 7.54 -17.06
C SER A 47 37.66 6.32 -16.12
N ASP A 48 38.76 5.56 -16.01
CA ASP A 48 38.86 4.33 -15.20
C ASP A 48 38.66 4.54 -13.68
N ASN A 49 38.47 5.78 -13.24
CA ASN A 49 38.41 6.13 -11.82
C ASN A 49 37.11 5.77 -11.07
N ALA A 50 36.00 5.38 -11.79
CA ALA A 50 34.71 5.08 -11.15
C ALA A 50 33.94 3.94 -11.82
N PRO A 51 34.50 2.71 -11.89
CA PRO A 51 33.90 1.61 -12.63
C PRO A 51 32.56 1.12 -12.04
N PHE A 52 32.32 1.37 -10.74
CA PHE A 52 31.14 0.86 -10.02
C PHE A 52 29.94 1.78 -10.01
N ILE A 53 30.10 3.10 -10.30
CA ILE A 53 29.01 4.09 -10.14
C ILE A 53 27.77 3.74 -11.00
N ILE A 54 27.99 3.27 -12.21
CA ILE A 54 26.91 2.94 -13.16
C ILE A 54 26.05 1.76 -12.70
N PHE A 55 26.55 0.93 -11.78
CA PHE A 55 25.84 -0.23 -11.23
C PHE A 55 25.02 0.08 -9.98
N ILE A 56 25.13 1.28 -9.40
CA ILE A 56 24.33 1.67 -8.23
C ILE A 56 22.83 1.76 -8.55
N PRO A 57 22.38 2.43 -9.64
CA PRO A 57 20.97 2.51 -9.99
C PRO A 57 20.25 1.16 -10.15
N PRO A 58 20.82 0.14 -10.84
CA PRO A 58 20.27 -1.21 -10.87
C PRO A 58 20.05 -1.81 -9.49
N ILE A 59 21.04 -1.68 -8.58
CA ILE A 59 20.97 -2.21 -7.23
C ILE A 59 19.85 -1.55 -6.45
N LEU A 60 19.71 -0.22 -6.53
CA LEU A 60 18.62 0.54 -5.91
C LEU A 60 17.24 0.11 -6.43
N LEU A 61 17.10 -0.03 -7.76
CA LEU A 61 15.86 -0.44 -8.40
C LEU A 61 15.43 -1.83 -7.91
N VAL A 62 16.36 -2.77 -7.90
CA VAL A 62 16.11 -4.16 -7.47
C VAL A 62 15.79 -4.23 -5.99
N ALA A 63 16.49 -3.47 -5.14
CA ALA A 63 16.24 -3.41 -3.70
C ALA A 63 14.84 -2.87 -3.39
N ALA A 64 14.39 -1.85 -4.11
CA ALA A 64 13.06 -1.24 -3.94
C ALA A 64 11.91 -2.21 -4.27
N VAL A 65 12.13 -3.14 -5.21
CA VAL A 65 11.10 -4.07 -5.72
C VAL A 65 11.22 -5.46 -5.10
N GLY A 66 12.44 -5.98 -4.96
CA GLY A 66 12.71 -7.38 -4.65
C GLY A 66 13.20 -7.67 -3.23
N GLY A 67 13.68 -6.65 -2.50
CA GLY A 67 14.31 -6.82 -1.19
C GLY A 67 15.73 -7.40 -1.29
N LEU A 68 16.19 -8.00 -0.18
CA LEU A 68 17.59 -8.39 -0.01
C LEU A 68 18.08 -9.45 -1.02
N LYS A 69 17.32 -10.53 -1.23
CA LYS A 69 17.78 -11.67 -2.05
C LYS A 69 18.06 -11.30 -3.52
N PRO A 70 17.12 -10.66 -4.27
CA PRO A 70 17.41 -10.22 -5.64
C PRO A 70 18.49 -9.14 -5.70
N THR A 71 18.60 -8.29 -4.66
CA THR A 71 19.66 -7.26 -4.58
C THR A 71 21.05 -7.88 -4.45
N LEU A 72 21.18 -8.96 -3.67
CA LEU A 72 22.46 -9.70 -3.60
C LEU A 72 22.82 -10.31 -4.96
N LEU A 73 21.86 -10.83 -5.70
CA LEU A 73 22.13 -11.30 -7.06
C LEU A 73 22.61 -10.15 -7.96
N ALA A 74 21.91 -9.01 -7.95
CA ALA A 74 22.32 -7.82 -8.72
C ALA A 74 23.73 -7.36 -8.32
N LEU A 75 24.06 -7.38 -7.03
CA LEU A 75 25.36 -7.00 -6.53
C LEU A 75 26.47 -7.93 -7.05
N VAL A 76 26.26 -9.24 -7.01
CA VAL A 76 27.20 -10.23 -7.54
C VAL A 76 27.41 -10.04 -9.05
N LEU A 77 26.33 -9.93 -9.81
CA LEU A 77 26.38 -9.71 -11.25
C LEU A 77 27.09 -8.39 -11.60
N SER A 78 26.82 -7.32 -10.87
CA SER A 78 27.47 -6.02 -11.06
C SER A 78 28.96 -6.07 -10.73
N SER A 79 29.33 -6.82 -9.69
CA SER A 79 30.75 -7.01 -9.31
C SER A 79 31.51 -7.79 -10.37
N LEU A 80 30.91 -8.84 -10.95
CA LEU A 80 31.49 -9.62 -12.02
C LEU A 80 31.61 -8.79 -13.32
N ALA A 81 30.59 -8.01 -13.65
CA ALA A 81 30.58 -7.11 -14.80
C ALA A 81 31.66 -6.03 -14.66
N ALA A 82 31.80 -5.42 -13.48
CA ALA A 82 32.85 -4.44 -13.23
C ALA A 82 34.26 -5.06 -13.29
N ALA A 83 34.43 -6.26 -12.73
CA ALA A 83 35.73 -6.97 -12.77
C ALA A 83 36.18 -7.32 -14.19
N SER A 84 35.24 -7.64 -15.11
CA SER A 84 35.58 -7.92 -16.52
C SER A 84 36.09 -6.69 -17.28
N ILE A 85 35.74 -5.48 -16.84
CA ILE A 85 36.20 -4.22 -17.47
C ILE A 85 37.57 -3.80 -16.90
N ILE A 86 37.78 -3.97 -15.58
CA ILE A 86 39.02 -3.51 -14.89
C ILE A 86 40.21 -4.38 -15.29
N GLY A 87 40.00 -5.57 -15.83
CA GLY A 87 41.10 -6.50 -16.17
C GLY A 87 41.83 -7.01 -14.93
N HIS A 88 43.16 -7.22 -15.07
CA HIS A 88 44.01 -7.73 -13.99
C HIS A 88 44.50 -6.59 -13.05
N ALA A 89 43.59 -5.70 -12.62
CA ALA A 89 43.89 -4.71 -11.62
C ALA A 89 44.15 -5.41 -10.28
N GLY A 90 45.41 -5.51 -9.89
CA GLY A 90 45.85 -6.19 -8.71
C GLY A 90 45.21 -5.72 -7.39
N MET A 91 45.95 -5.71 -6.30
CA MET A 91 45.47 -5.35 -4.94
C MET A 91 44.71 -3.99 -4.87
N SER A 92 44.95 -3.06 -5.80
CA SER A 92 44.30 -1.74 -5.84
C SER A 92 42.78 -1.81 -6.14
N ALA A 93 42.28 -2.88 -6.76
CA ALA A 93 40.84 -3.05 -7.02
C ALA A 93 40.05 -3.54 -5.79
N LEU A 94 40.73 -4.06 -4.76
CA LEU A 94 40.02 -4.62 -3.59
C LEU A 94 39.32 -3.54 -2.76
N VAL A 95 39.87 -2.34 -2.63
CA VAL A 95 39.27 -1.25 -1.86
C VAL A 95 37.96 -0.76 -2.50
N PRO A 96 37.91 -0.36 -3.80
CA PRO A 96 36.65 0.05 -4.41
C PRO A 96 35.62 -1.08 -4.46
N LEU A 97 36.02 -2.34 -4.64
CA LEU A 97 35.11 -3.48 -4.62
C LEU A 97 34.49 -3.69 -3.23
N SER A 98 35.28 -3.56 -2.16
CA SER A 98 34.80 -3.72 -0.79
C SER A 98 33.79 -2.60 -0.42
N ILE A 99 34.05 -1.37 -0.82
CA ILE A 99 33.15 -0.23 -0.62
C ILE A 99 31.84 -0.46 -1.40
N PHE A 100 31.94 -0.88 -2.66
CA PHE A 100 30.79 -1.17 -3.49
C PHE A 100 29.93 -2.30 -2.90
N ALA A 101 30.56 -3.38 -2.44
CA ALA A 101 29.87 -4.50 -1.78
C ALA A 101 29.18 -4.02 -0.49
N PHE A 102 29.85 -3.24 0.35
CA PHE A 102 29.28 -2.70 1.57
C PHE A 102 28.05 -1.83 1.30
N VAL A 103 28.15 -0.89 0.35
CA VAL A 103 27.03 -0.03 -0.06
C VAL A 103 25.88 -0.86 -0.64
N GLY A 104 26.17 -1.84 -1.49
CA GLY A 104 25.14 -2.70 -2.09
C GLY A 104 24.40 -3.54 -1.05
N ILE A 105 25.11 -4.08 -0.06
CA ILE A 105 24.49 -4.80 1.07
C ILE A 105 23.63 -3.86 1.90
N ALA A 106 24.13 -2.67 2.24
CA ALA A 106 23.38 -1.67 3.00
C ALA A 106 22.06 -1.29 2.28
N ILE A 107 22.12 -1.05 0.97
CA ILE A 107 20.94 -0.80 0.13
C ILE A 107 19.98 -2.00 0.18
N GLY A 108 20.48 -3.23 0.09
CA GLY A 108 19.68 -4.44 0.16
C GLY A 108 18.94 -4.58 1.50
N VAL A 109 19.64 -4.30 2.62
CA VAL A 109 19.04 -4.34 3.97
C VAL A 109 17.94 -3.28 4.12
N VAL A 110 18.19 -2.04 3.67
CA VAL A 110 17.18 -0.98 3.68
C VAL A 110 15.98 -1.36 2.79
N GLY A 111 16.22 -1.95 1.62
CA GLY A 111 15.18 -2.47 0.74
C GLY A 111 14.31 -3.52 1.42
N GLU A 112 14.90 -4.48 2.12
CA GLU A 112 14.15 -5.50 2.89
C GLU A 112 13.35 -4.89 4.03
N MET A 113 13.93 -3.92 4.76
CA MET A 113 13.23 -3.20 5.83
C MET A 113 12.00 -2.46 5.30
N LEU A 114 12.14 -1.73 4.19
CA LEU A 114 11.02 -1.04 3.55
C LEU A 114 9.93 -2.01 3.10
N GLN A 115 10.30 -3.16 2.57
CA GLN A 115 9.33 -4.19 2.17
C GLN A 115 8.62 -4.81 3.37
N SER A 116 9.33 -5.04 4.49
CA SER A 116 8.71 -5.57 5.70
C SER A 116 7.66 -4.60 6.26
N VAL A 117 7.97 -3.31 6.31
CA VAL A 117 7.02 -2.25 6.73
C VAL A 117 5.79 -2.23 5.80
N ARG A 118 6.00 -2.25 4.48
CA ARG A 118 4.89 -2.29 3.51
C ARG A 118 4.01 -3.54 3.68
N ARG A 119 4.60 -4.70 4.02
CA ARG A 119 3.83 -5.93 4.29
C ARG A 119 2.96 -5.76 5.54
N VAL A 120 3.52 -5.23 6.64
CA VAL A 120 2.79 -4.98 7.88
C VAL A 120 1.61 -4.03 7.66
N ILE A 121 1.82 -2.92 6.95
CA ILE A 121 0.75 -1.96 6.64
C ILE A 121 -0.36 -2.65 5.84
N ARG A 122 -0.03 -3.38 4.77
CA ARG A 122 -1.02 -4.08 3.93
C ARG A 122 -1.83 -5.14 4.71
N THR A 123 -1.18 -5.87 5.61
CA THR A 123 -1.88 -6.85 6.45
C THR A 123 -2.80 -6.17 7.47
N ALA A 124 -2.38 -5.05 8.05
CA ALA A 124 -3.21 -4.27 8.96
C ALA A 124 -4.47 -3.71 8.25
N GLU A 125 -4.29 -3.12 7.07
CA GLU A 125 -5.41 -2.62 6.24
C GLU A 125 -6.39 -3.75 5.86
N ALA A 126 -5.88 -4.90 5.42
CA ALA A 126 -6.71 -6.05 5.08
C ALA A 126 -7.48 -6.59 6.29
N THR A 127 -6.86 -6.61 7.47
CA THR A 127 -7.50 -7.05 8.71
C THR A 127 -8.59 -6.07 9.14
N LEU A 128 -8.32 -4.76 9.02
CA LEU A 128 -9.31 -3.73 9.35
C LEU A 128 -10.54 -3.84 8.44
N ALA A 129 -10.32 -3.91 7.12
CA ALA A 129 -11.40 -4.08 6.14
C ALA A 129 -12.22 -5.37 6.37
N SER A 130 -11.55 -6.47 6.76
CA SER A 130 -12.24 -7.73 7.10
C SER A 130 -13.09 -7.60 8.36
N ARG A 131 -12.61 -6.92 9.38
CA ARG A 131 -13.39 -6.67 10.62
C ARG A 131 -14.60 -5.78 10.37
N GLU A 132 -14.43 -4.73 9.59
CA GLU A 132 -15.53 -3.84 9.19
C GLU A 132 -16.61 -4.59 8.41
N ALA A 133 -16.21 -5.40 7.41
CA ALA A 133 -17.14 -6.23 6.65
C ALA A 133 -17.85 -7.26 7.53
N HIS A 134 -17.14 -7.84 8.53
CA HIS A 134 -17.75 -8.78 9.47
C HIS A 134 -18.77 -8.10 10.38
N LEU A 135 -18.45 -6.93 10.94
CA LEU A 135 -19.40 -6.15 11.75
C LEU A 135 -20.63 -5.76 10.95
N ARG A 136 -20.46 -5.32 9.70
CA ARG A 136 -21.57 -5.00 8.81
C ARG A 136 -22.43 -6.23 8.53
N SER A 137 -21.81 -7.39 8.27
CA SER A 137 -22.55 -8.66 8.08
C SER A 137 -23.37 -9.06 9.31
N ILE A 138 -22.84 -8.86 10.52
CA ILE A 138 -23.58 -9.11 11.77
C ILE A 138 -24.81 -8.19 11.84
N LEU A 139 -24.62 -6.88 11.63
CA LEU A 139 -25.71 -5.90 11.65
C LEU A 139 -26.80 -6.21 10.61
N ASP A 140 -26.40 -6.69 9.42
CA ASP A 140 -27.35 -7.03 8.35
C ASP A 140 -28.11 -8.35 8.60
N THR A 141 -27.55 -9.25 9.42
CA THR A 141 -28.23 -10.51 9.79
C THR A 141 -29.19 -10.36 10.97
N VAL A 142 -29.10 -9.26 11.73
CA VAL A 142 -30.06 -8.96 12.81
C VAL A 142 -31.44 -8.69 12.18
N LEU A 143 -32.46 -9.37 12.70
CA LEU A 143 -33.84 -9.23 12.25
C LEU A 143 -34.46 -7.89 12.65
N ASP A 144 -33.95 -7.30 13.73
CA ASP A 144 -34.42 -6.03 14.27
C ASP A 144 -33.77 -4.84 13.54
N ALA A 145 -34.57 -3.81 13.28
CA ALA A 145 -34.08 -2.57 12.69
C ALA A 145 -33.03 -1.91 13.60
N THR A 146 -31.80 -1.84 13.14
CA THR A 146 -30.69 -1.24 13.86
C THR A 146 -30.21 0.01 13.14
N VAL A 147 -30.22 1.14 13.84
CA VAL A 147 -29.73 2.43 13.36
C VAL A 147 -28.64 2.90 14.30
N VAL A 148 -27.46 3.19 13.74
CA VAL A 148 -26.35 3.76 14.50
C VAL A 148 -26.24 5.23 14.16
N SER A 149 -26.16 6.07 15.20
CA SER A 149 -25.99 7.52 15.02
C SER A 149 -24.82 8.05 15.87
N THR A 150 -24.32 9.20 15.47
CA THR A 150 -23.39 10.01 16.28
C THR A 150 -24.14 10.64 17.47
N ARG A 151 -23.40 11.32 18.36
CA ARG A 151 -23.98 11.99 19.54
C ARG A 151 -24.94 13.13 19.20
N ASP A 152 -24.74 13.77 18.06
CA ASP A 152 -25.58 14.86 17.50
C ASP A 152 -26.77 14.33 16.69
N GLY A 153 -26.99 13.01 16.68
CA GLY A 153 -28.11 12.38 16.02
C GLY A 153 -27.92 12.16 14.53
N THR A 154 -26.71 12.31 13.96
CA THR A 154 -26.44 12.03 12.56
C THR A 154 -26.30 10.52 12.35
N ILE A 155 -27.08 9.96 11.41
CA ILE A 155 -27.08 8.52 11.07
C ILE A 155 -25.75 8.15 10.40
N VAL A 156 -25.09 7.10 10.92
CA VAL A 156 -23.80 6.56 10.44
C VAL A 156 -24.00 5.20 9.77
N SER A 157 -24.97 4.39 10.26
CA SER A 157 -25.24 3.07 9.71
C SER A 157 -26.73 2.74 9.83
N PHE A 158 -27.24 2.02 8.84
CA PHE A 158 -28.65 1.68 8.71
C PHE A 158 -28.75 0.26 8.13
N ASN A 159 -29.10 -0.73 8.96
CA ASN A 159 -29.06 -2.13 8.55
C ASN A 159 -30.20 -2.50 7.61
N ALA A 160 -30.11 -3.66 6.98
CA ALA A 160 -31.12 -4.16 6.03
C ALA A 160 -32.54 -4.28 6.65
N ALA A 161 -32.64 -4.57 7.96
CA ALA A 161 -33.93 -4.61 8.65
C ALA A 161 -34.53 -3.20 8.81
N ALA A 162 -33.70 -2.19 9.09
CA ALA A 162 -34.15 -0.81 9.15
C ALA A 162 -34.61 -0.30 7.76
N VAL A 163 -33.93 -0.68 6.66
CA VAL A 163 -34.40 -0.41 5.29
C VAL A 163 -35.81 -0.97 5.07
N ARG A 164 -36.04 -2.22 5.48
CA ARG A 164 -37.37 -2.85 5.33
C ARG A 164 -38.44 -2.19 6.20
N GLN A 165 -38.08 -1.78 7.41
CA GLN A 165 -39.03 -1.22 8.40
C GLN A 165 -39.39 0.23 8.10
N PHE A 166 -38.41 1.06 7.73
CA PHE A 166 -38.58 2.50 7.56
C PHE A 166 -38.80 2.92 6.09
N GLY A 167 -38.45 2.04 5.12
CA GLY A 167 -38.67 2.28 3.69
C GLY A 167 -37.62 3.20 3.03
N TYR A 168 -36.61 3.64 3.75
CA TYR A 168 -35.50 4.42 3.20
C TYR A 168 -34.33 3.49 2.86
N SER A 169 -33.56 3.80 1.82
CA SER A 169 -32.28 3.14 1.55
C SER A 169 -31.18 3.69 2.47
N GLU A 170 -30.11 2.91 2.69
CA GLU A 170 -28.96 3.37 3.48
C GLU A 170 -28.35 4.66 2.92
N ASP A 171 -28.19 4.76 1.61
CA ASP A 171 -27.62 5.93 0.92
C ASP A 171 -28.45 7.21 1.08
N GLU A 172 -29.76 7.09 1.31
CA GLU A 172 -30.66 8.24 1.53
C GLU A 172 -30.59 8.78 2.95
N VAL A 173 -30.29 7.93 3.94
CA VAL A 173 -30.38 8.31 5.36
C VAL A 173 -29.03 8.51 6.03
N VAL A 174 -27.95 7.88 5.56
CA VAL A 174 -26.62 8.09 6.10
C VAL A 174 -26.18 9.55 5.89
N GLY A 175 -25.74 10.18 6.98
CA GLY A 175 -25.44 11.61 7.01
C GLY A 175 -26.64 12.51 7.32
N GLN A 176 -27.87 11.95 7.37
CA GLN A 176 -29.05 12.70 7.79
C GLN A 176 -29.27 12.59 9.31
N ASN A 177 -30.08 13.51 9.86
CA ASN A 177 -30.40 13.44 11.27
C ASN A 177 -31.48 12.36 11.53
N LEU A 178 -31.29 11.56 12.60
CA LEU A 178 -32.15 10.47 13.01
C LEU A 178 -33.64 10.85 13.15
N ARG A 179 -33.95 12.13 13.41
CA ARG A 179 -35.31 12.67 13.50
C ARG A 179 -36.16 12.39 12.27
N ILE A 180 -35.57 12.16 11.06
CA ILE A 180 -36.34 11.84 9.86
C ILE A 180 -37.13 10.53 9.98
N LEU A 181 -36.70 9.62 10.84
CA LEU A 181 -37.35 8.33 11.09
C LEU A 181 -38.54 8.43 12.09
N MET A 182 -38.75 9.60 12.69
CA MET A 182 -39.69 9.78 13.77
C MET A 182 -41.00 10.47 13.29
N PRO A 183 -42.15 10.08 13.84
CA PRO A 183 -43.39 10.82 13.61
C PRO A 183 -43.44 12.11 14.43
N GLU A 184 -44.33 13.03 14.05
CA GLU A 184 -44.66 14.17 14.90
C GLU A 184 -45.43 13.71 16.14
N PRO A 185 -45.24 14.39 17.34
CA PRO A 185 -44.38 15.57 17.58
C PRO A 185 -42.94 15.25 17.86
N TYR A 186 -42.57 13.98 18.02
CA TYR A 186 -41.23 13.55 18.44
C TYR A 186 -40.08 14.02 17.53
N ARG A 187 -40.38 14.16 16.23
CA ARG A 187 -39.41 14.68 15.24
C ARG A 187 -38.87 16.06 15.60
N ARG A 188 -39.72 16.96 16.08
CA ARG A 188 -39.31 18.33 16.46
C ARG A 188 -38.59 18.38 17.80
N GLU A 189 -38.90 17.50 18.71
CA GLU A 189 -38.39 17.52 20.08
C GLU A 189 -37.13 16.67 20.26
N HIS A 190 -36.79 15.83 19.31
CA HIS A 190 -35.72 14.84 19.39
C HIS A 190 -34.35 15.44 19.72
N ASP A 191 -33.97 16.52 19.03
CA ASP A 191 -32.67 17.15 19.23
C ASP A 191 -32.58 17.71 20.67
N GLY A 192 -33.65 18.26 21.20
CA GLY A 192 -33.75 18.68 22.60
C GLY A 192 -33.67 17.55 23.61
N TYR A 193 -34.13 16.36 23.28
CA TYR A 193 -33.99 15.18 24.12
C TYR A 193 -32.54 14.68 24.16
N ILE A 194 -31.84 14.68 23.02
CA ILE A 194 -30.42 14.36 22.95
C ILE A 194 -29.60 15.36 23.76
N GLU A 195 -29.81 16.65 23.58
CA GLU A 195 -29.08 17.70 24.27
C GLU A 195 -29.27 17.58 25.79
N ARG A 196 -30.51 17.38 26.26
CA ARG A 196 -30.81 17.16 27.69
C ARG A 196 -30.10 15.92 28.21
N TYR A 197 -30.17 14.78 27.51
CA TYR A 197 -29.49 13.57 27.92
C TYR A 197 -27.97 13.73 28.01
N LEU A 198 -27.37 14.46 27.08
CA LEU A 198 -25.93 14.74 27.12
C LEU A 198 -25.53 15.62 28.29
N HIS A 199 -26.42 16.54 28.76
CA HIS A 199 -26.15 17.41 29.90
C HIS A 199 -26.50 16.79 31.24
N THR A 200 -27.53 15.99 31.32
CA THR A 200 -28.07 15.51 32.64
C THR A 200 -27.84 14.02 32.87
N GLY A 201 -27.58 13.22 31.81
CA GLY A 201 -27.50 11.77 31.88
C GLY A 201 -28.87 11.06 32.09
N GLU A 202 -29.98 11.81 32.17
CA GLU A 202 -31.32 11.26 32.39
C GLU A 202 -31.95 10.79 31.10
N LYS A 203 -32.33 9.49 31.05
CA LYS A 203 -33.12 8.90 29.97
C LYS A 203 -34.60 9.16 30.21
N ARG A 204 -35.32 9.65 29.25
CA ARG A 204 -36.80 9.70 29.23
C ARG A 204 -37.37 8.54 28.45
#